data_3e607b96d6450126c7b35fa0980d77ad
#
_entry.id   3e607b96d6450126c7b35fa0980d77ad
#
_cell.length_a   1.000
_cell.length_b   1.000
_cell.length_c   1.000
_cell.angle_alpha   90.00
_cell.angle_beta   90.00
_cell.angle_gamma   90.00
#
_symmetry.space_group_name_H-M   'P 1'
#
loop_
_entity.id
_entity.type
_entity.pdbx_description
1 polymer ?
#
loop_
_entity_poly.entity_id
_entity_poly.type
_entity_poly.pdbx_seq_one_letter_code
_entity_poly.pdbx_strand_id
1 'polypeptide(L)'
;MTAKRYQGVFPVAPTIFDADGRLDLDGQRRAIDFMIDAGSHGICILANFSEQFALSDEEREQVQQAVLRHVAGRVPVIVTTTHFSSQICAARCRRAQELGAAMVMVMPPYHGATIRVAELAIFEFFQRLSDAVSIPIMIQDAPVAGTNLSAAFLARMAKEIVQVCYFKIEMPGAAAKLRELLRLGGDAIEGPWDGEEGITLYPDLEAGATGAMTGGGYPDGIRQITDSFAAGKRDEAAAAYMRWLPLINFENRQCGLQAAKILLEEGGVIRSGAVRHPQMPVNPATRAGLIALARHLDALVLRWGR
;
A
#
# COMPACT_ATOMS: atom_id res chain seq x y z
N MET A 1 9.10 5.96 -25.99
CA MET A 1 7.93 5.31 -25.36
C MET A 1 7.67 6.09 -24.08
N THR A 2 6.52 6.72 -23.93
CA THR A 2 6.13 7.34 -22.64
C THR A 2 6.08 6.23 -21.59
N ALA A 3 6.82 6.38 -20.50
CA ALA A 3 6.81 5.42 -19.41
C ALA A 3 5.36 5.21 -18.93
N LYS A 4 5.00 3.95 -18.66
CA LYS A 4 3.65 3.60 -18.19
C LYS A 4 3.50 4.15 -16.78
N ARG A 5 2.70 5.21 -16.61
CA ARG A 5 2.40 5.75 -15.28
C ARG A 5 1.44 4.82 -14.54
N TYR A 6 1.81 4.45 -13.32
CA TYR A 6 0.94 3.66 -12.44
C TYR A 6 -0.01 4.61 -11.69
N GLN A 7 -1.30 4.38 -11.82
CA GLN A 7 -2.36 5.24 -11.28
C GLN A 7 -3.53 4.39 -10.76
N GLY A 8 -4.37 4.97 -9.92
CA GLY A 8 -5.58 4.32 -9.42
C GLY A 8 -5.37 3.58 -8.11
N VAL A 9 -6.10 2.49 -7.90
CA VAL A 9 -6.16 1.78 -6.63
C VAL A 9 -5.18 0.62 -6.59
N PHE A 10 -4.29 0.63 -5.59
CA PHE A 10 -3.32 -0.42 -5.30
C PHE A 10 -3.47 -0.87 -3.84
N PRO A 11 -4.38 -1.79 -3.55
CA PRO A 11 -4.56 -2.27 -2.19
C PRO A 11 -3.31 -2.97 -1.68
N VAL A 12 -3.08 -2.83 -0.37
CA VAL A 12 -2.06 -3.58 0.34
C VAL A 12 -2.64 -4.94 0.69
N ALA A 13 -2.13 -5.99 0.06
CA ALA A 13 -2.54 -7.35 0.34
C ALA A 13 -2.02 -7.80 1.71
N PRO A 14 -2.88 -8.26 2.64
CA PRO A 14 -2.44 -8.86 3.89
C PRO A 14 -1.71 -10.18 3.61
N THR A 15 -0.76 -10.54 4.45
CA THR A 15 -0.19 -11.90 4.43
C THR A 15 -1.15 -12.85 5.11
N ILE A 16 -1.52 -13.93 4.43
CA ILE A 16 -2.51 -14.88 4.93
C ILE A 16 -1.81 -15.99 5.72
N PHE A 17 -2.30 -16.22 6.91
CA PHE A 17 -1.85 -17.31 7.78
C PHE A 17 -2.99 -18.29 8.07
N ASP A 18 -2.63 -19.56 8.29
CA ASP A 18 -3.54 -20.54 8.86
C ASP A 18 -3.78 -20.28 10.36
N ALA A 19 -4.62 -21.09 10.99
CA ALA A 19 -4.95 -20.95 12.43
C ALA A 19 -3.74 -21.19 13.35
N ASP A 20 -2.69 -21.87 12.86
CA ASP A 20 -1.44 -22.12 13.59
C ASP A 20 -0.39 -21.03 13.35
N GLY A 21 -0.73 -20.00 12.55
CA GLY A 21 0.17 -18.90 12.21
C GLY A 21 1.22 -19.25 11.12
N ARG A 22 1.04 -20.34 10.37
CA ARG A 22 1.88 -20.66 9.21
C ARG A 22 1.37 -19.95 7.97
N LEU A 23 2.24 -19.74 6.98
CA LEU A 23 1.80 -19.15 5.70
C LEU A 23 0.75 -20.04 5.01
N ASP A 24 -0.39 -19.45 4.69
CA ASP A 24 -1.40 -20.04 3.79
C ASP A 24 -1.26 -19.43 2.39
N LEU A 25 -0.39 -20.03 1.57
CA LEU A 25 -0.13 -19.52 0.22
C LEU A 25 -1.32 -19.72 -0.73
N ASP A 26 -2.20 -20.69 -0.48
CA ASP A 26 -3.43 -20.86 -1.28
C ASP A 26 -4.46 -19.78 -0.91
N GLY A 27 -4.64 -19.48 0.38
CA GLY A 27 -5.41 -18.34 0.84
C GLY A 27 -4.84 -17.01 0.32
N GLN A 28 -3.51 -16.90 0.27
CA GLN A 28 -2.85 -15.72 -0.30
C GLN A 28 -3.23 -15.52 -1.78
N ARG A 29 -3.20 -16.57 -2.60
CA ARG A 29 -3.60 -16.51 -4.02
C ARG A 29 -5.06 -16.10 -4.17
N ARG A 30 -5.98 -16.67 -3.37
CA ARG A 30 -7.39 -16.31 -3.39
C ARG A 30 -7.63 -14.84 -3.00
N ALA A 31 -6.92 -14.33 -1.99
CA ALA A 31 -6.98 -12.92 -1.63
C ALA A 31 -6.52 -12.00 -2.77
N ILE A 32 -5.46 -12.40 -3.49
CA ILE A 32 -4.97 -11.69 -4.68
C ILE A 32 -6.01 -11.71 -5.82
N ASP A 33 -6.63 -12.87 -6.10
CA ASP A 33 -7.66 -12.99 -7.13
C ASP A 33 -8.87 -12.11 -6.80
N PHE A 34 -9.33 -12.12 -5.55
CA PHE A 34 -10.38 -11.20 -5.10
C PHE A 34 -10.02 -9.73 -5.38
N MET A 35 -8.80 -9.31 -5.01
CA MET A 35 -8.40 -7.91 -5.22
C MET A 35 -8.36 -7.53 -6.71
N ILE A 36 -7.90 -8.45 -7.57
CA ILE A 36 -7.90 -8.23 -9.02
C ILE A 36 -9.34 -8.14 -9.55
N ASP A 37 -10.21 -9.07 -9.16
CA ASP A 37 -11.62 -9.11 -9.59
C ASP A 37 -12.43 -7.94 -9.04
N ALA A 38 -12.06 -7.40 -7.86
CA ALA A 38 -12.59 -6.14 -7.33
C ALA A 38 -12.14 -4.92 -8.13
N GLY A 39 -11.32 -5.11 -9.16
CA GLY A 39 -10.92 -4.11 -10.12
C GLY A 39 -9.71 -3.28 -9.69
N SER A 40 -8.85 -3.78 -8.82
CA SER A 40 -7.60 -3.11 -8.47
C SER A 40 -6.74 -2.84 -9.71
N HIS A 41 -6.13 -1.66 -9.77
CA HIS A 41 -5.22 -1.28 -10.86
C HIS A 41 -3.84 -1.90 -10.70
N GLY A 42 -3.51 -2.33 -9.50
CA GLY A 42 -2.33 -3.07 -9.11
C GLY A 42 -2.45 -3.57 -7.68
N ILE A 43 -1.41 -4.18 -7.14
CA ILE A 43 -1.39 -4.74 -5.79
C ILE A 43 -0.06 -4.38 -5.13
N CYS A 44 -0.09 -4.05 -3.83
CA CYS A 44 1.10 -3.92 -3.01
C CYS A 44 1.21 -5.11 -2.06
N ILE A 45 2.41 -5.66 -1.91
CA ILE A 45 2.71 -6.75 -0.98
C ILE A 45 3.88 -6.43 -0.05
N LEU A 46 3.97 -7.15 1.05
CA LEU A 46 5.06 -7.05 2.03
C LEU A 46 5.21 -5.65 2.65
N ALA A 47 4.12 -4.89 2.71
CA ALA A 47 4.04 -3.60 3.39
C ALA A 47 3.68 -3.77 4.88
N ASN A 48 3.52 -2.67 5.61
CA ASN A 48 3.14 -2.73 7.03
C ASN A 48 1.79 -3.42 7.23
N PHE A 49 0.79 -3.11 6.40
CA PHE A 49 -0.51 -3.79 6.42
C PHE A 49 -0.45 -5.24 5.91
N SER A 50 0.66 -5.67 5.33
CA SER A 50 0.95 -7.09 5.05
C SER A 50 1.63 -7.81 6.21
N GLU A 51 1.77 -7.19 7.39
CA GLU A 51 2.48 -7.76 8.55
C GLU A 51 3.94 -8.15 8.25
N GLN A 52 4.61 -7.38 7.38
CA GLN A 52 5.96 -7.69 6.91
C GLN A 52 7.00 -7.84 8.05
N PHE A 53 6.75 -7.19 9.18
CA PHE A 53 7.58 -7.25 10.38
C PHE A 53 7.43 -8.57 11.16
N ALA A 54 6.40 -9.38 10.85
CA ALA A 54 6.14 -10.69 11.47
C ALA A 54 6.64 -11.87 10.60
N LEU A 55 7.34 -11.58 9.50
CA LEU A 55 7.83 -12.59 8.55
C LEU A 55 9.35 -12.76 8.67
N SER A 56 9.82 -14.01 8.57
CA SER A 56 11.23 -14.27 8.31
C SER A 56 11.62 -13.88 6.88
N ASP A 57 12.92 -13.80 6.59
CA ASP A 57 13.39 -13.51 5.22
C ASP A 57 12.97 -14.63 4.23
N GLU A 58 12.95 -15.87 4.68
CA GLU A 58 12.48 -17.02 3.89
C GLU A 58 10.99 -16.93 3.59
N GLU A 59 10.18 -16.53 4.56
CA GLU A 59 8.74 -16.35 4.37
C GLU A 59 8.43 -15.16 3.45
N ARG A 60 9.18 -14.06 3.56
CA ARG A 60 9.10 -12.95 2.62
C ARG A 60 9.36 -13.40 1.19
N GLU A 61 10.40 -14.22 0.97
CA GLU A 61 10.73 -14.78 -0.33
C GLU A 61 9.61 -15.69 -0.84
N GLN A 62 9.04 -16.55 0.00
CA GLN A 62 7.93 -17.44 -0.38
C GLN A 62 6.69 -16.64 -0.80
N VAL A 63 6.29 -15.64 -0.04
CA VAL A 63 5.13 -14.77 -0.36
C VAL A 63 5.37 -14.02 -1.67
N GLN A 64 6.55 -13.41 -1.82
CA GLN A 64 6.91 -12.65 -3.02
C GLN A 64 6.87 -13.52 -4.28
N GLN A 65 7.48 -14.70 -4.24
CA GLN A 65 7.47 -15.65 -5.35
C GLN A 65 6.05 -16.15 -5.66
N ALA A 66 5.29 -16.53 -4.63
CA ALA A 66 3.94 -17.05 -4.81
C ALA A 66 3.04 -16.01 -5.45
N VAL A 67 3.07 -14.75 -4.96
CA VAL A 67 2.21 -13.68 -5.48
C VAL A 67 2.62 -13.27 -6.89
N LEU A 68 3.90 -12.97 -7.14
CA LEU A 68 4.34 -12.52 -8.47
C LEU A 68 4.08 -13.57 -9.56
N ARG A 69 4.33 -14.86 -9.26
CA ARG A 69 4.00 -15.94 -10.19
C ARG A 69 2.50 -16.07 -10.41
N HIS A 70 1.70 -15.94 -9.36
CA HIS A 70 0.24 -16.08 -9.45
C HIS A 70 -0.42 -14.92 -10.20
N VAL A 71 0.02 -13.68 -9.93
CA VAL A 71 -0.46 -12.49 -10.66
C VAL A 71 -0.13 -12.60 -12.14
N ALA A 72 1.06 -13.13 -12.50
CA ALA A 72 1.47 -13.40 -13.87
C ALA A 72 1.24 -12.22 -14.84
N GLY A 73 1.45 -10.99 -14.38
CA GLY A 73 1.29 -9.79 -15.20
C GLY A 73 -0.16 -9.30 -15.41
N ARG A 74 -1.17 -9.94 -14.79
CA ARG A 74 -2.57 -9.47 -14.85
C ARG A 74 -2.72 -8.01 -14.39
N VAL A 75 -1.99 -7.64 -13.35
CA VAL A 75 -1.87 -6.28 -12.84
C VAL A 75 -0.42 -6.02 -12.39
N PRO A 76 0.05 -4.77 -12.31
CA PRO A 76 1.35 -4.46 -11.73
C PRO A 76 1.38 -4.78 -10.23
N VAL A 77 2.52 -5.29 -9.75
CA VAL A 77 2.75 -5.58 -8.33
C VAL A 77 3.86 -4.68 -7.80
N ILE A 78 3.57 -3.98 -6.71
CA ILE A 78 4.54 -3.24 -5.90
C ILE A 78 5.02 -4.12 -4.77
N VAL A 79 6.33 -4.26 -4.61
CA VAL A 79 6.93 -5.02 -3.51
C VAL A 79 7.60 -4.08 -2.53
N THR A 80 7.20 -4.14 -1.24
CA THR A 80 7.88 -3.37 -0.21
C THR A 80 9.16 -4.08 0.21
N THR A 81 10.28 -3.37 0.09
CA THR A 81 11.63 -3.92 0.30
C THR A 81 12.36 -3.26 1.45
N THR A 82 11.67 -2.44 2.24
CA THR A 82 12.24 -1.65 3.35
C THR A 82 13.15 -2.46 4.26
N HIS A 83 14.34 -1.95 4.48
CA HIS A 83 15.30 -2.39 5.49
C HIS A 83 16.20 -1.23 5.88
N PHE A 84 16.70 -1.22 7.14
CA PHE A 84 17.57 -0.16 7.63
C PHE A 84 18.91 -0.10 6.85
N SER A 85 19.54 -1.24 6.60
CA SER A 85 20.78 -1.32 5.83
C SER A 85 20.49 -1.15 4.33
N SER A 86 21.14 -0.18 3.68
CA SER A 86 21.08 0.03 2.23
C SER A 86 21.51 -1.21 1.44
N GLN A 87 22.50 -1.97 1.94
CA GLN A 87 23.00 -3.17 1.30
C GLN A 87 21.90 -4.27 1.23
N ILE A 88 21.22 -4.53 2.35
CA ILE A 88 20.15 -5.52 2.40
C ILE A 88 18.93 -5.02 1.62
N CYS A 89 18.56 -3.74 1.76
CA CYS A 89 17.45 -3.15 1.02
C CYS A 89 17.69 -3.24 -0.50
N ALA A 90 18.89 -2.89 -0.99
CA ALA A 90 19.27 -3.02 -2.40
C ALA A 90 19.19 -4.48 -2.91
N ALA A 91 19.63 -5.45 -2.08
CA ALA A 91 19.49 -6.86 -2.43
C ALA A 91 18.03 -7.29 -2.56
N ARG A 92 17.15 -6.85 -1.63
CA ARG A 92 15.71 -7.07 -1.72
C ARG A 92 15.08 -6.41 -2.94
N CYS A 93 15.51 -5.18 -3.30
CA CYS A 93 15.05 -4.47 -4.50
C CYS A 93 15.40 -5.23 -5.77
N ARG A 94 16.67 -5.66 -5.93
CA ARG A 94 17.10 -6.49 -7.06
C ARG A 94 16.27 -7.76 -7.16
N ARG A 95 16.09 -8.45 -6.04
CA ARG A 95 15.31 -9.69 -6.01
C ARG A 95 13.87 -9.47 -6.42
N ALA A 96 13.22 -8.39 -5.97
CA ALA A 96 11.87 -8.04 -6.39
C ALA A 96 11.80 -7.79 -7.92
N GLN A 97 12.74 -7.05 -8.46
CA GLN A 97 12.83 -6.81 -9.90
C GLN A 97 13.03 -8.10 -10.70
N GLU A 98 13.94 -8.99 -10.27
CA GLU A 98 14.19 -10.30 -10.91
C GLU A 98 12.93 -11.18 -10.96
N LEU A 99 12.09 -11.09 -9.95
CA LEU A 99 10.82 -11.82 -9.88
C LEU A 99 9.67 -11.15 -10.65
N GLY A 100 9.91 -9.97 -11.23
CA GLY A 100 8.94 -9.28 -12.07
C GLY A 100 8.08 -8.25 -11.34
N ALA A 101 8.55 -7.69 -10.21
CA ALA A 101 7.90 -6.54 -9.60
C ALA A 101 7.88 -5.35 -10.57
N ALA A 102 6.76 -4.63 -10.61
CA ALA A 102 6.60 -3.43 -11.43
C ALA A 102 7.25 -2.19 -10.78
N MET A 103 7.38 -2.19 -9.46
CA MET A 103 7.91 -1.10 -8.64
C MET A 103 8.32 -1.65 -7.29
N VAL A 104 9.28 -1.03 -6.63
CA VAL A 104 9.57 -1.26 -5.21
C VAL A 104 9.13 -0.07 -4.37
N MET A 105 8.63 -0.35 -3.16
CA MET A 105 8.29 0.68 -2.19
C MET A 105 9.24 0.60 -0.99
N VAL A 106 9.77 1.75 -0.57
CA VAL A 106 10.77 1.82 0.49
C VAL A 106 10.50 3.01 1.40
N MET A 107 10.47 2.76 2.72
CA MET A 107 10.52 3.83 3.72
C MET A 107 11.96 4.35 3.89
N PRO A 108 12.14 5.60 4.33
CA PRO A 108 13.45 6.06 4.81
C PRO A 108 14.02 5.08 5.85
N PRO A 109 15.34 4.90 5.91
CA PRO A 109 15.93 3.96 6.87
C PRO A 109 15.61 4.38 8.31
N TYR A 110 14.99 3.48 9.07
CA TYR A 110 14.65 3.69 10.47
C TYR A 110 14.87 2.41 11.29
N HIS A 111 15.20 2.61 12.56
CA HIS A 111 15.27 1.50 13.52
C HIS A 111 14.93 1.99 14.92
N GLY A 112 13.73 1.64 15.37
CA GLY A 112 13.21 2.12 16.65
C GLY A 112 13.07 3.64 16.73
N ALA A 113 12.88 4.18 17.94
CA ALA A 113 12.61 5.59 18.17
C ALA A 113 13.88 6.46 18.25
N THR A 114 15.03 5.86 18.53
CA THR A 114 16.26 6.56 18.91
C THR A 114 17.31 6.65 17.81
N ILE A 115 17.36 5.66 16.90
CA ILE A 115 18.33 5.65 15.82
C ILE A 115 17.81 6.52 14.68
N ARG A 116 18.43 7.66 14.49
CA ARG A 116 18.11 8.64 13.46
C ARG A 116 19.17 8.65 12.38
N VAL A 117 18.73 8.91 11.15
CA VAL A 117 19.61 8.99 9.99
C VAL A 117 19.53 10.43 9.46
N ALA A 118 20.70 11.02 9.20
CA ALA A 118 20.77 12.38 8.65
C ALA A 118 20.22 12.43 7.22
N GLU A 119 19.67 13.57 6.83
CA GLU A 119 19.05 13.79 5.51
C GLU A 119 19.98 13.42 4.35
N LEU A 120 21.27 13.78 4.43
CA LEU A 120 22.26 13.39 3.44
C LEU A 120 22.41 11.86 3.31
N ALA A 121 22.43 11.14 4.43
CA ALA A 121 22.51 9.68 4.41
C ALA A 121 21.22 9.02 3.90
N ILE A 122 20.05 9.65 4.09
CA ILE A 122 18.79 9.21 3.46
C ILE A 122 18.87 9.40 1.94
N PHE A 123 19.40 10.52 1.47
CA PHE A 123 19.61 10.76 0.04
C PHE A 123 20.53 9.69 -0.57
N GLU A 124 21.70 9.47 0.03
CA GLU A 124 22.64 8.43 -0.40
C GLU A 124 22.04 7.01 -0.35
N PHE A 125 21.18 6.73 0.64
CA PHE A 125 20.47 5.48 0.73
C PHE A 125 19.61 5.24 -0.51
N PHE A 126 18.75 6.20 -0.89
CA PHE A 126 17.92 6.08 -2.07
C PHE A 126 18.72 6.10 -3.38
N GLN A 127 19.82 6.84 -3.44
CA GLN A 127 20.74 6.79 -4.58
C GLN A 127 21.29 5.37 -4.79
N ARG A 128 21.77 4.71 -3.73
CA ARG A 128 22.28 3.32 -3.80
C ARG A 128 21.20 2.32 -4.21
N LEU A 129 19.94 2.55 -3.81
CA LEU A 129 18.82 1.71 -4.27
C LEU A 129 18.54 1.93 -5.76
N SER A 130 18.54 3.19 -6.21
CA SER A 130 18.36 3.56 -7.62
C SER A 130 19.45 2.95 -8.51
N ASP A 131 20.70 2.92 -8.05
CA ASP A 131 21.82 2.29 -8.76
C ASP A 131 21.68 0.75 -8.84
N ALA A 132 20.85 0.17 -7.98
CA ALA A 132 20.69 -1.29 -7.88
C ALA A 132 19.56 -1.86 -8.76
N VAL A 133 18.62 -1.02 -9.25
CA VAL A 133 17.44 -1.45 -10.01
C VAL A 133 17.17 -0.52 -11.19
N SER A 134 16.36 -0.99 -12.14
CA SER A 134 15.87 -0.20 -13.26
C SER A 134 14.36 0.04 -13.25
N ILE A 135 13.67 -0.45 -12.22
CA ILE A 135 12.25 -0.22 -11.98
C ILE A 135 12.04 0.99 -11.07
N PRO A 136 10.89 1.67 -11.12
CA PRO A 136 10.59 2.79 -10.26
C PRO A 136 10.70 2.46 -8.76
N ILE A 137 11.11 3.45 -7.98
CA ILE A 137 11.13 3.42 -6.53
C ILE A 137 10.05 4.37 -6.01
N MET A 138 9.14 3.86 -5.20
CA MET A 138 8.19 4.66 -4.43
C MET A 138 8.75 4.92 -3.03
N ILE A 139 8.87 6.18 -2.65
CA ILE A 139 9.16 6.53 -1.25
C ILE A 139 7.88 6.49 -0.46
N GLN A 140 7.82 5.66 0.58
CA GLN A 140 6.74 5.68 1.56
C GLN A 140 7.11 6.67 2.68
N ASP A 141 6.47 7.82 2.65
CA ASP A 141 6.62 8.88 3.65
C ASP A 141 5.58 8.69 4.75
N ALA A 142 5.92 7.82 5.70
CA ALA A 142 5.02 7.39 6.75
C ALA A 142 5.55 7.76 8.15
N PRO A 143 4.68 8.15 9.09
CA PRO A 143 5.05 8.50 10.46
C PRO A 143 5.78 7.38 11.20
N VAL A 144 5.48 6.12 10.86
CA VAL A 144 6.10 4.93 11.47
C VAL A 144 7.62 4.91 11.27
N ALA A 145 8.13 5.51 10.21
CA ALA A 145 9.58 5.66 10.00
C ALA A 145 10.22 6.63 10.98
N GLY A 146 9.44 7.39 11.75
CA GLY A 146 9.93 8.37 12.71
C GLY A 146 10.75 9.50 12.08
N THR A 147 10.73 9.61 10.75
CA THR A 147 11.41 10.63 9.96
C THR A 147 10.36 11.38 9.16
N ASN A 148 10.29 12.68 9.35
CA ASN A 148 9.39 13.53 8.56
C ASN A 148 10.20 14.16 7.43
N LEU A 149 9.98 13.70 6.20
CA LEU A 149 10.66 14.23 5.02
C LEU A 149 9.90 15.47 4.52
N SER A 150 10.62 16.58 4.29
CA SER A 150 10.02 17.78 3.72
C SER A 150 9.62 17.56 2.24
N ALA A 151 8.60 18.26 1.76
CA ALA A 151 8.23 18.23 0.35
C ALA A 151 9.39 18.68 -0.56
N ALA A 152 10.20 19.63 -0.08
CA ALA A 152 11.40 20.08 -0.80
C ALA A 152 12.46 18.97 -0.93
N PHE A 153 12.67 18.19 0.12
CA PHE A 153 13.63 17.09 0.08
C PHE A 153 13.12 15.94 -0.81
N LEU A 154 11.83 15.58 -0.72
CA LEU A 154 11.23 14.61 -1.63
C LEU A 154 11.33 15.04 -3.09
N ALA A 155 11.04 16.30 -3.41
CA ALA A 155 11.15 16.86 -4.75
C ALA A 155 12.60 16.88 -5.26
N ARG A 156 13.58 17.15 -4.36
CA ARG A 156 15.00 17.05 -4.68
C ARG A 156 15.38 15.61 -5.06
N MET A 157 14.97 14.62 -4.26
CA MET A 157 15.23 13.21 -4.56
C MET A 157 14.63 12.79 -5.90
N ALA A 158 13.40 13.22 -6.22
CA ALA A 158 12.80 12.94 -7.52
C ALA A 158 13.57 13.53 -8.69
N LYS A 159 14.17 14.72 -8.53
CA LYS A 159 14.91 15.39 -9.61
C LYS A 159 16.32 14.83 -9.80
N GLU A 160 16.94 14.35 -8.74
CA GLU A 160 18.35 13.98 -8.73
C GLU A 160 18.58 12.46 -8.75
N ILE A 161 17.59 11.64 -8.37
CA ILE A 161 17.70 10.18 -8.29
C ILE A 161 16.80 9.53 -9.34
N VAL A 162 17.38 8.88 -10.32
CA VAL A 162 16.71 8.43 -11.56
C VAL A 162 15.46 7.59 -11.35
N GLN A 163 15.50 6.63 -10.40
CA GLN A 163 14.36 5.71 -10.18
C GLN A 163 13.34 6.23 -9.16
N VAL A 164 13.61 7.33 -8.45
CA VAL A 164 12.71 7.89 -7.44
C VAL A 164 11.72 8.85 -8.11
N CYS A 165 10.49 8.39 -8.34
CA CYS A 165 9.46 9.19 -9.01
C CYS A 165 8.03 8.98 -8.45
N TYR A 166 7.86 8.03 -7.50
CA TYR A 166 6.59 7.78 -6.81
C TYR A 166 6.70 8.09 -5.32
N PHE A 167 5.59 8.56 -4.73
CA PHE A 167 5.55 8.98 -3.33
C PHE A 167 4.20 8.60 -2.71
N LYS A 168 4.21 7.71 -1.73
CA LYS A 168 3.07 7.42 -0.87
C LYS A 168 3.13 8.35 0.33
N ILE A 169 2.26 9.35 0.37
CA ILE A 169 2.20 10.34 1.45
C ILE A 169 1.19 9.87 2.51
N GLU A 170 1.71 9.49 3.67
CA GLU A 170 0.97 8.83 4.75
C GLU A 170 1.11 9.63 6.04
N MET A 171 0.50 10.82 6.07
CA MET A 171 0.61 11.72 7.23
C MET A 171 -0.56 12.69 7.31
N PRO A 172 -0.91 13.19 8.51
CA PRO A 172 -1.89 14.27 8.65
C PRO A 172 -1.49 15.50 7.81
N GLY A 173 -2.44 16.03 7.04
CA GLY A 173 -2.18 17.15 6.14
C GLY A 173 -1.58 16.74 4.79
N ALA A 174 -1.73 15.49 4.38
CA ALA A 174 -1.21 14.94 3.12
C ALA A 174 -1.53 15.82 1.91
N ALA A 175 -2.75 16.33 1.76
CA ALA A 175 -3.15 17.18 0.65
C ALA A 175 -2.27 18.43 0.48
N ALA A 176 -1.91 19.10 1.59
CA ALA A 176 -1.03 20.26 1.53
C ALA A 176 0.38 19.86 1.07
N LYS A 177 0.90 18.76 1.59
CA LYS A 177 2.22 18.24 1.22
C LYS A 177 2.27 17.78 -0.23
N LEU A 178 1.22 17.14 -0.73
CA LEU A 178 1.07 16.73 -2.13
C LEU A 178 1.12 17.94 -3.08
N ARG A 179 0.37 19.01 -2.80
CA ARG A 179 0.42 20.25 -3.59
C ARG A 179 1.83 20.85 -3.64
N GLU A 180 2.50 20.91 -2.49
CA GLU A 180 3.85 21.47 -2.40
C GLU A 180 4.88 20.57 -3.10
N LEU A 181 4.76 19.24 -2.97
CA LEU A 181 5.60 18.27 -3.66
C LEU A 181 5.50 18.44 -5.18
N LEU A 182 4.27 18.52 -5.71
CA LEU A 182 4.02 18.73 -7.15
C LEU A 182 4.54 20.08 -7.62
N ARG A 183 4.32 21.14 -6.85
CA ARG A 183 4.81 22.48 -7.17
C ARG A 183 6.33 22.53 -7.27
N LEU A 184 7.03 21.82 -6.38
CA LEU A 184 8.50 21.79 -6.33
C LEU A 184 9.11 20.77 -7.29
N GLY A 185 8.48 19.60 -7.43
CA GLY A 185 9.02 18.48 -8.22
C GLY A 185 8.66 18.54 -9.71
N GLY A 186 7.50 19.10 -10.04
CA GLY A 186 7.01 19.18 -11.44
C GLY A 186 6.95 17.79 -12.08
N ASP A 187 7.45 17.72 -13.30
CA ASP A 187 7.42 16.49 -14.13
C ASP A 187 8.25 15.33 -13.56
N ALA A 188 9.14 15.59 -12.60
CA ALA A 188 9.88 14.53 -11.91
C ALA A 188 8.99 13.69 -10.97
N ILE A 189 7.78 14.15 -10.65
CA ILE A 189 6.80 13.43 -9.84
C ILE A 189 5.83 12.70 -10.77
N GLU A 190 6.02 11.40 -10.96
CA GLU A 190 5.13 10.57 -11.79
C GLU A 190 3.88 10.11 -11.03
N GLY A 191 4.02 9.89 -9.74
CA GLY A 191 2.94 9.38 -8.88
C GLY A 191 2.98 9.95 -7.47
N PRO A 192 2.25 11.05 -7.21
CA PRO A 192 1.89 11.43 -5.85
C PRO A 192 0.64 10.65 -5.44
N TRP A 193 0.75 9.81 -4.41
CA TRP A 193 -0.34 8.92 -3.99
C TRP A 193 -0.80 9.20 -2.57
N ASP A 194 -2.13 9.07 -2.35
CA ASP A 194 -2.72 8.93 -1.01
C ASP A 194 -2.18 7.67 -0.34
N GLY A 195 -1.83 7.79 0.92
CA GLY A 195 -1.20 6.74 1.70
C GLY A 195 -1.90 6.39 3.02
N GLU A 196 -2.89 7.16 3.46
CA GLU A 196 -3.64 6.92 4.70
C GLU A 196 -4.87 6.02 4.49
N GLU A 197 -4.71 4.94 3.74
CA GLU A 197 -5.75 3.94 3.46
C GLU A 197 -7.05 4.56 2.89
N GLY A 198 -6.99 5.78 2.37
CA GLY A 198 -8.13 6.49 1.80
C GLY A 198 -8.88 7.42 2.77
N ILE A 199 -8.42 7.61 4.01
CA ILE A 199 -9.08 8.54 4.98
C ILE A 199 -9.21 9.94 4.41
N THR A 200 -8.17 10.44 3.73
CA THR A 200 -8.14 11.76 3.11
C THR A 200 -8.18 11.70 1.58
N LEU A 201 -8.62 10.58 1.01
CA LEU A 201 -8.50 10.30 -0.42
C LEU A 201 -9.09 11.41 -1.31
N TYR A 202 -10.31 11.89 -1.04
CA TYR A 202 -10.92 12.91 -1.90
C TYR A 202 -10.14 14.23 -1.91
N PRO A 203 -9.79 14.85 -0.76
CA PRO A 203 -8.93 16.05 -0.76
C PRO A 203 -7.53 15.80 -1.31
N ASP A 204 -6.98 14.57 -1.23
CA ASP A 204 -5.68 14.24 -1.80
C ASP A 204 -5.75 14.13 -3.33
N LEU A 205 -6.84 13.58 -3.88
CA LEU A 205 -7.11 13.61 -5.32
C LEU A 205 -7.25 15.07 -5.82
N GLU A 206 -7.93 15.95 -5.07
CA GLU A 206 -8.00 17.39 -5.39
C GLU A 206 -6.63 18.09 -5.29
N ALA A 207 -5.74 17.55 -4.48
CA ALA A 207 -4.35 18.02 -4.37
C ALA A 207 -3.44 17.48 -5.47
N GLY A 208 -3.95 16.62 -6.36
CA GLY A 208 -3.22 16.07 -7.49
C GLY A 208 -2.71 14.64 -7.27
N ALA A 209 -3.15 13.94 -6.22
CA ALA A 209 -2.85 12.51 -6.11
C ALA A 209 -3.42 11.74 -7.31
N THR A 210 -2.63 10.82 -7.85
CA THR A 210 -2.98 10.01 -9.03
C THR A 210 -3.26 8.55 -8.68
N GLY A 211 -3.00 8.15 -7.46
CA GLY A 211 -3.22 6.81 -6.96
C GLY A 211 -3.50 6.79 -5.46
N ALA A 212 -3.99 5.65 -4.99
CA ALA A 212 -4.28 5.39 -3.60
C ALA A 212 -3.77 4.00 -3.21
N MET A 213 -3.12 3.92 -2.06
CA MET A 213 -2.80 2.68 -1.36
C MET A 213 -3.71 2.52 -0.16
N THR A 214 -4.53 1.48 -0.17
CA THR A 214 -5.57 1.24 0.82
C THR A 214 -5.49 -0.17 1.38
N GLY A 215 -6.26 -0.46 2.42
CA GLY A 215 -6.47 -1.85 2.84
C GLY A 215 -7.12 -2.70 1.74
N GLY A 216 -6.87 -4.01 1.81
CA GLY A 216 -7.26 -4.96 0.76
C GLY A 216 -8.69 -5.49 0.87
N GLY A 217 -9.50 -4.95 1.77
CA GLY A 217 -10.83 -5.52 2.06
C GLY A 217 -11.97 -5.03 1.13
N TYR A 218 -11.81 -3.87 0.48
CA TYR A 218 -12.88 -3.26 -0.35
C TYR A 218 -12.33 -2.36 -1.48
N PRO A 219 -11.47 -2.91 -2.36
CA PRO A 219 -10.91 -2.13 -3.48
C PRO A 219 -11.98 -1.59 -4.42
N ASP A 220 -13.10 -2.30 -4.59
CA ASP A 220 -14.26 -1.91 -5.37
C ASP A 220 -14.88 -0.59 -4.90
N GLY A 221 -14.90 -0.36 -3.58
CA GLY A 221 -15.39 0.89 -2.99
C GLY A 221 -14.45 2.07 -3.23
N ILE A 222 -13.15 1.84 -3.05
CA ILE A 222 -12.12 2.86 -3.32
C ILE A 222 -12.11 3.23 -4.80
N ARG A 223 -12.29 2.23 -5.66
CA ARG A 223 -12.33 2.42 -7.10
C ARG A 223 -13.49 3.32 -7.56
N GLN A 224 -14.66 3.24 -6.91
CA GLN A 224 -15.77 4.16 -7.19
C GLN A 224 -15.36 5.62 -7.01
N ILE A 225 -14.52 5.92 -6.02
CA ILE A 225 -14.03 7.27 -5.74
C ILE A 225 -13.02 7.70 -6.81
N THR A 226 -11.99 6.90 -7.03
CA THR A 226 -10.89 7.24 -7.93
C THR A 226 -11.32 7.30 -9.39
N ASP A 227 -12.15 6.36 -9.86
CA ASP A 227 -12.61 6.30 -11.24
C ASP A 227 -13.55 7.48 -11.57
N SER A 228 -14.50 7.79 -10.66
CA SER A 228 -15.38 8.96 -10.83
C SER A 228 -14.57 10.25 -10.84
N PHE A 229 -13.57 10.36 -9.96
CA PHE A 229 -12.69 11.53 -9.92
C PHE A 229 -11.88 11.67 -11.22
N ALA A 230 -11.26 10.60 -11.70
CA ALA A 230 -10.48 10.58 -12.94
C ALA A 230 -11.34 10.89 -14.18
N ALA A 231 -12.61 10.48 -14.16
CA ALA A 231 -13.60 10.83 -15.20
C ALA A 231 -14.12 12.27 -15.13
N GLY A 232 -13.63 13.09 -14.20
CA GLY A 232 -14.09 14.48 -13.99
C GLY A 232 -15.44 14.61 -13.28
N LYS A 233 -16.01 13.52 -12.81
CA LYS A 233 -17.32 13.46 -12.14
C LYS A 233 -17.16 13.76 -10.64
N ARG A 234 -16.85 15.00 -10.30
CA ARG A 234 -16.49 15.44 -8.94
C ARG A 234 -17.57 15.14 -7.91
N ASP A 235 -18.85 15.41 -8.23
CA ASP A 235 -19.97 15.17 -7.32
C ASP A 235 -20.18 13.68 -7.04
N GLU A 236 -20.05 12.81 -8.07
CA GLU A 236 -20.12 11.36 -7.91
C GLU A 236 -18.95 10.83 -7.05
N ALA A 237 -17.74 11.35 -7.26
CA ALA A 237 -16.57 10.98 -6.48
C ALA A 237 -16.72 11.40 -5.00
N ALA A 238 -17.21 12.62 -4.75
CA ALA A 238 -17.49 13.12 -3.39
C ALA A 238 -18.57 12.28 -2.70
N ALA A 239 -19.66 11.96 -3.40
CA ALA A 239 -20.73 11.11 -2.86
C ALA A 239 -20.23 9.69 -2.54
N ALA A 240 -19.42 9.09 -3.42
CA ALA A 240 -18.80 7.81 -3.17
C ALA A 240 -17.85 7.87 -1.95
N TYR A 241 -17.00 8.90 -1.86
CA TYR A 241 -16.12 9.10 -0.71
C TYR A 241 -16.90 9.22 0.60
N MET A 242 -17.93 10.06 0.66
CA MET A 242 -18.78 10.19 1.85
C MET A 242 -19.47 8.87 2.23
N ARG A 243 -19.85 8.07 1.25
CA ARG A 243 -20.48 6.76 1.46
C ARG A 243 -19.49 5.75 2.08
N TRP A 244 -18.25 5.69 1.59
CA TRP A 244 -17.26 4.70 2.02
C TRP A 244 -16.44 5.13 3.22
N LEU A 245 -16.34 6.45 3.50
CA LEU A 245 -15.53 7.01 4.58
C LEU A 245 -15.80 6.39 5.97
N PRO A 246 -17.05 6.05 6.38
CA PRO A 246 -17.28 5.39 7.66
C PRO A 246 -16.54 4.04 7.79
N LEU A 247 -16.50 3.22 6.73
CA LEU A 247 -15.78 1.95 6.72
C LEU A 247 -14.26 2.18 6.71
N ILE A 248 -13.78 3.09 5.87
CA ILE A 248 -12.37 3.48 5.79
C ILE A 248 -11.87 3.96 7.15
N ASN A 249 -12.63 4.84 7.81
CA ASN A 249 -12.29 5.35 9.13
C ASN A 249 -12.30 4.26 10.20
N PHE A 250 -13.30 3.35 10.16
CA PHE A 250 -13.39 2.26 11.11
C PHE A 250 -12.22 1.27 10.96
N GLU A 251 -11.83 0.94 9.72
CA GLU A 251 -10.61 0.17 9.45
C GLU A 251 -9.41 0.82 10.13
N ASN A 252 -9.15 2.08 9.81
CA ASN A 252 -7.98 2.79 10.29
C ASN A 252 -7.91 2.96 11.81
N ARG A 253 -9.04 3.28 12.44
CA ARG A 253 -9.08 3.70 13.84
C ARG A 253 -9.43 2.59 14.81
N GLN A 254 -10.02 1.48 14.34
CA GLN A 254 -10.51 0.41 15.21
C GLN A 254 -9.89 -0.96 14.92
N CYS A 255 -9.57 -1.27 13.67
CA CYS A 255 -9.11 -2.60 13.25
C CYS A 255 -7.64 -2.61 12.77
N GLY A 256 -7.18 -1.51 12.18
CA GLY A 256 -5.86 -1.43 11.56
C GLY A 256 -5.69 -2.51 10.48
N LEU A 257 -4.50 -3.06 10.41
CA LEU A 257 -4.11 -4.07 9.41
C LEU A 257 -4.96 -5.36 9.42
N GLN A 258 -5.74 -5.62 10.48
CA GLN A 258 -6.58 -6.82 10.58
C GLN A 258 -7.90 -6.68 9.80
N ALA A 259 -8.33 -5.47 9.45
CA ALA A 259 -9.62 -5.23 8.80
C ALA A 259 -9.79 -6.03 7.51
N ALA A 260 -8.79 -6.01 6.63
CA ALA A 260 -8.83 -6.76 5.38
C ALA A 260 -9.00 -8.27 5.61
N LYS A 261 -8.24 -8.86 6.54
CA LYS A 261 -8.35 -10.29 6.88
C LYS A 261 -9.73 -10.66 7.41
N ILE A 262 -10.29 -9.82 8.29
CA ILE A 262 -11.64 -10.03 8.84
C ILE A 262 -12.69 -10.07 7.72
N LEU A 263 -12.62 -9.14 6.79
CA LEU A 263 -13.57 -9.07 5.67
C LEU A 263 -13.38 -10.23 4.68
N LEU A 264 -12.14 -10.58 4.37
CA LEU A 264 -11.81 -11.72 3.50
C LEU A 264 -12.28 -13.06 4.10
N GLU A 265 -12.11 -13.26 5.41
CA GLU A 265 -12.59 -14.44 6.12
C GLU A 265 -14.12 -14.49 6.14
N GLU A 266 -14.78 -13.39 6.52
CA GLU A 266 -16.24 -13.30 6.57
C GLU A 266 -16.88 -13.54 5.19
N GLY A 267 -16.23 -13.09 4.11
CA GLY A 267 -16.66 -13.33 2.74
C GLY A 267 -16.33 -14.72 2.20
N GLY A 268 -15.61 -15.55 2.93
CA GLY A 268 -15.18 -16.88 2.48
C GLY A 268 -14.07 -16.85 1.44
N VAL A 269 -13.39 -15.72 1.28
CA VAL A 269 -12.22 -15.59 0.38
C VAL A 269 -11.04 -16.36 0.96
N ILE A 270 -10.81 -16.26 2.26
CA ILE A 270 -9.78 -16.99 3.01
C ILE A 270 -10.41 -17.82 4.12
N ARG A 271 -9.67 -18.83 4.60
CA ARG A 271 -10.14 -19.73 5.65
C ARG A 271 -9.92 -19.19 7.05
N SER A 272 -8.92 -18.33 7.23
CA SER A 272 -8.48 -17.82 8.52
C SER A 272 -8.00 -16.38 8.42
N GLY A 273 -8.56 -15.51 9.28
CA GLY A 273 -8.12 -14.13 9.49
C GLY A 273 -7.04 -14.00 10.56
N ALA A 274 -6.33 -15.07 10.88
CA ALA A 274 -5.32 -15.10 11.94
C ALA A 274 -4.23 -14.05 11.75
N VAL A 275 -3.77 -13.48 12.85
CA VAL A 275 -2.58 -12.64 12.98
C VAL A 275 -1.53 -13.34 13.82
N ARG A 276 -0.26 -13.01 13.64
CA ARG A 276 0.82 -13.61 14.43
C ARG A 276 1.02 -12.87 15.74
N HIS A 277 1.18 -13.64 16.83
CA HIS A 277 1.62 -13.10 18.11
C HIS A 277 2.94 -12.30 17.95
N PRO A 278 3.09 -11.13 18.61
CA PRO A 278 2.28 -10.62 19.73
C PRO A 278 1.02 -9.84 19.34
N GLN A 279 0.66 -9.78 18.07
CA GLN A 279 -0.64 -9.22 17.71
C GLN A 279 -1.78 -10.12 18.20
N MET A 280 -2.80 -9.48 18.73
CA MET A 280 -4.02 -10.14 19.20
C MET A 280 -5.18 -9.85 18.27
N PRO A 281 -6.11 -10.79 18.07
CA PRO A 281 -7.32 -10.51 17.31
C PRO A 281 -8.06 -9.30 17.87
N VAL A 282 -8.68 -8.52 17.00
CA VAL A 282 -9.54 -7.42 17.44
C VAL A 282 -10.71 -7.94 18.28
N ASN A 283 -11.21 -7.10 19.18
CA ASN A 283 -12.36 -7.40 20.00
C ASN A 283 -13.57 -7.86 19.15
N PRO A 284 -14.34 -8.88 19.57
CA PRO A 284 -15.51 -9.40 18.83
C PRO A 284 -16.54 -8.32 18.46
N ALA A 285 -16.78 -7.34 19.33
CA ALA A 285 -17.68 -6.24 19.03
C ALA A 285 -17.13 -5.32 17.92
N THR A 286 -15.82 -5.06 17.92
CA THR A 286 -15.16 -4.31 16.84
C THR A 286 -15.23 -5.08 15.52
N ARG A 287 -14.96 -6.40 15.54
CA ARG A 287 -15.12 -7.27 14.37
C ARG A 287 -16.54 -7.19 13.80
N ALA A 288 -17.55 -7.32 14.67
CA ALA A 288 -18.97 -7.25 14.27
C ALA A 288 -19.32 -5.87 13.65
N GLY A 289 -18.81 -4.78 14.22
CA GLY A 289 -19.00 -3.42 13.71
C GLY A 289 -18.43 -3.23 12.31
N LEU A 290 -17.21 -3.71 12.05
CA LEU A 290 -16.60 -3.68 10.72
C LEU A 290 -17.45 -4.42 9.68
N ILE A 291 -17.87 -5.64 10.01
CA ILE A 291 -18.71 -6.48 9.13
C ILE A 291 -20.07 -5.80 8.88
N ALA A 292 -20.69 -5.21 9.89
CA ALA A 292 -21.96 -4.50 9.74
C ALA A 292 -21.85 -3.31 8.76
N LEU A 293 -20.78 -2.52 8.86
CA LEU A 293 -20.51 -1.43 7.91
C LEU A 293 -20.29 -1.96 6.49
N ALA A 294 -19.48 -3.00 6.33
CA ALA A 294 -19.23 -3.60 5.02
C ALA A 294 -20.51 -4.17 4.39
N ARG A 295 -21.40 -4.79 5.20
CA ARG A 295 -22.72 -5.27 4.73
C ARG A 295 -23.63 -4.12 4.31
N HIS A 296 -23.66 -3.04 5.08
CA HIS A 296 -24.46 -1.85 4.72
C HIS A 296 -24.02 -1.23 3.38
N LEU A 297 -22.73 -1.32 3.06
CA LEU A 297 -22.17 -0.83 1.81
C LEU A 297 -22.27 -1.80 0.64
N ASP A 298 -22.74 -3.05 0.88
CA ASP A 298 -22.73 -4.15 -0.09
C ASP A 298 -21.33 -4.42 -0.65
N ALA A 299 -20.32 -4.41 0.23
CA ALA A 299 -18.92 -4.61 -0.16
C ALA A 299 -18.74 -5.97 -0.87
N LEU A 300 -18.06 -5.95 -2.01
CA LEU A 300 -17.89 -7.12 -2.89
C LEU A 300 -17.28 -8.31 -2.16
N VAL A 301 -16.36 -8.07 -1.25
CA VAL A 301 -15.66 -9.10 -0.47
C VAL A 301 -16.61 -10.08 0.22
N LEU A 302 -17.77 -9.60 0.71
CA LEU A 302 -18.71 -10.42 1.47
C LEU A 302 -19.53 -11.40 0.61
N ARG A 303 -19.45 -11.31 -0.72
CA ARG A 303 -20.19 -12.16 -1.66
C ARG A 303 -19.33 -12.80 -2.76
N TRP A 304 -18.09 -12.34 -2.94
CA TRP A 304 -17.21 -12.83 -4.03
C TRP A 304 -16.82 -14.30 -3.86
N GLY A 305 -16.58 -14.76 -2.63
CA GLY A 305 -16.15 -16.13 -2.34
C GLY A 305 -17.27 -17.16 -2.24
N ARG A 306 -18.53 -16.75 -2.42
CA ARG A 306 -19.74 -17.58 -2.26
C ARG A 306 -20.30 -18.06 -3.57
#